data_2d84ae863d58ff2f760177467279e9cb
#
_entry.id   2d84ae863d58ff2f760177467279e9cb
#
_cell.length_a   1.000
_cell.length_b   1.000
_cell.length_c   1.000
_cell.angle_alpha   90.00
_cell.angle_beta   90.00
_cell.angle_gamma   90.00
#
_symmetry.space_group_name_H-M   'P 1'
#
loop_
_entity.id
_entity.type
_entity.pdbx_description
1 polymer ?
#
loop_
_entity_poly.entity_id
_entity_poly.type
_entity_poly.pdbx_seq_one_letter_code
_entity_poly.pdbx_strand_id
1 'polypeptide(L)'
;MSSQLEDTLTVNMKITGKVQGVGFRYFVLQQAQELGIKGWVSNKPNGDVEALAQGDKEDLDQFIAKVKQGPAFSRVDDLILNWENGQENYTSFEID
;
A
#
# COMPACT_ATOMS: atom_id res chain seq x y z
N MET A 1 -16.39 -19.19 15.18
CA MET A 1 -15.26 -18.99 14.34
C MET A 1 -15.23 -17.58 13.79
N SER A 2 -14.12 -16.92 13.93
CA SER A 2 -14.04 -15.55 13.43
C SER A 2 -14.13 -15.56 11.91
N SER A 3 -14.75 -14.53 11.37
CA SER A 3 -14.86 -14.38 9.95
C SER A 3 -13.57 -13.79 9.42
N GLN A 4 -13.35 -13.96 8.12
CA GLN A 4 -12.22 -13.32 7.45
C GLN A 4 -12.26 -11.81 7.62
N LEU A 5 -13.47 -11.25 7.68
CA LEU A 5 -13.63 -9.80 7.80
C LEU A 5 -13.08 -9.26 9.11
N GLU A 6 -13.17 -10.07 10.19
CA GLU A 6 -12.67 -9.63 11.49
C GLU A 6 -11.15 -9.51 11.50
N ASP A 7 -10.48 -10.28 10.64
CA ASP A 7 -9.03 -10.29 10.57
C ASP A 7 -8.49 -9.32 9.52
N THR A 8 -9.38 -8.70 8.77
CA THR A 8 -8.99 -7.80 7.70
C THR A 8 -8.77 -6.40 8.24
N LEU A 9 -7.61 -5.87 7.98
CA LEU A 9 -7.22 -4.53 8.40
C LEU A 9 -7.05 -3.63 7.20
N THR A 10 -7.13 -2.33 7.44
CA THR A 10 -6.95 -1.33 6.40
C THR A 10 -5.94 -0.31 6.89
N VAL A 11 -4.97 0.01 6.03
CA VAL A 11 -3.96 1.01 6.35
C VAL A 11 -3.84 1.99 5.18
N ASN A 12 -3.82 3.28 5.52
CA ASN A 12 -3.50 4.33 4.56
C ASN A 12 -2.03 4.66 4.71
N MET A 13 -1.33 4.76 3.59
CA MET A 13 0.11 4.98 3.56
C MET A 13 0.42 6.23 2.76
N LYS A 14 1.20 7.13 3.34
CA LYS A 14 1.71 8.32 2.63
C LYS A 14 3.21 8.18 2.53
N ILE A 15 3.69 8.19 1.30
CA ILE A 15 5.08 7.88 1.00
C ILE A 15 5.72 9.10 0.35
N THR A 16 6.80 9.59 0.97
CA THR A 16 7.51 10.77 0.47
C THR A 16 8.93 10.39 0.05
N GLY A 17 9.53 11.21 -0.81
CA GLY A 17 10.87 11.00 -1.31
C GLY A 17 10.89 11.01 -2.82
N LYS A 18 11.84 10.29 -3.40
CA LYS A 18 11.92 10.13 -4.85
C LYS A 18 11.08 8.91 -5.21
N VAL A 19 9.77 9.13 -5.35
CA VAL A 19 8.81 8.04 -5.49
C VAL A 19 7.94 8.16 -6.74
N GLN A 20 8.02 9.27 -7.48
CA GLN A 20 7.31 9.41 -8.75
C GLN A 20 8.31 9.36 -9.90
N GLY A 21 7.86 8.83 -11.04
CA GLY A 21 8.71 8.74 -12.22
C GLY A 21 9.75 7.64 -12.15
N VAL A 22 9.60 6.70 -11.21
CA VAL A 22 10.56 5.60 -11.00
C VAL A 22 9.87 4.24 -10.98
N GLY A 23 8.62 4.18 -11.47
CA GLY A 23 7.88 2.92 -11.49
C GLY A 23 7.34 2.50 -10.14
N PHE A 24 7.21 3.43 -9.21
CA PHE A 24 6.82 3.11 -7.85
C PHE A 24 5.40 2.53 -7.77
N ARG A 25 4.45 3.12 -8.50
CA ARG A 25 3.07 2.62 -8.46
C ARG A 25 2.97 1.18 -8.97
N TYR A 26 3.68 0.86 -10.03
CA TYR A 26 3.70 -0.51 -10.55
C TYR A 26 4.34 -1.47 -9.58
N PHE A 27 5.40 -1.04 -8.91
CA PHE A 27 6.05 -1.84 -7.89
C PHE A 27 5.06 -2.15 -6.76
N VAL A 28 4.32 -1.13 -6.30
CA VAL A 28 3.34 -1.31 -5.23
C VAL A 28 2.24 -2.28 -5.67
N LEU A 29 1.73 -2.11 -6.90
CA LEU A 29 0.73 -3.01 -7.45
C LEU A 29 1.24 -4.46 -7.45
N GLN A 30 2.47 -4.66 -7.91
CA GLN A 30 3.04 -6.00 -7.99
C GLN A 30 3.13 -6.64 -6.61
N GLN A 31 3.60 -5.88 -5.62
CA GLN A 31 3.71 -6.38 -4.26
C GLN A 31 2.33 -6.72 -3.69
N ALA A 32 1.34 -5.87 -3.96
CA ALA A 32 -0.02 -6.11 -3.49
C ALA A 32 -0.58 -7.40 -4.09
N GLN A 33 -0.37 -7.60 -5.38
CA GLN A 33 -0.87 -8.81 -6.05
C GLN A 33 -0.21 -10.06 -5.51
N GLU A 34 1.08 -10.01 -5.25
CA GLU A 34 1.80 -11.16 -4.71
C GLU A 34 1.32 -11.56 -3.32
N LEU A 35 0.89 -10.57 -2.54
CA LEU A 35 0.48 -10.80 -1.16
C LEU A 35 -1.03 -10.86 -0.99
N GLY A 36 -1.79 -10.74 -2.09
CA GLY A 36 -3.24 -10.76 -2.01
C GLY A 36 -3.85 -9.53 -1.35
N ILE A 37 -3.12 -8.41 -1.37
CA ILE A 37 -3.57 -7.14 -0.80
C ILE A 37 -4.52 -6.46 -1.77
N LYS A 38 -5.58 -5.85 -1.24
CA LYS A 38 -6.55 -5.08 -2.03
C LYS A 38 -6.43 -3.61 -1.68
N GLY A 39 -6.85 -2.73 -2.58
CA GLY A 39 -6.81 -1.29 -2.34
C GLY A 39 -6.41 -0.51 -3.58
N TRP A 40 -5.60 0.52 -3.39
CA TRP A 40 -5.20 1.37 -4.51
C TRP A 40 -3.89 2.10 -4.19
N VAL A 41 -3.26 2.63 -5.24
CA VAL A 41 -2.07 3.48 -5.13
C VAL A 41 -2.18 4.61 -6.14
N SER A 42 -1.77 5.81 -5.74
CA SER A 42 -1.96 7.03 -6.53
C SER A 42 -0.79 7.99 -6.32
N ASN A 43 -0.38 8.66 -7.40
CA ASN A 43 0.55 9.78 -7.28
C ASN A 43 -0.21 11.02 -6.84
N LYS A 44 0.41 11.83 -5.98
CA LYS A 44 -0.19 13.06 -5.51
C LYS A 44 0.49 14.25 -6.18
N PRO A 45 -0.22 15.38 -6.31
CA PRO A 45 0.37 16.55 -6.99
C PRO A 45 1.63 17.08 -6.34
N ASN A 46 1.81 16.85 -5.04
CA ASN A 46 2.99 17.36 -4.32
C ASN A 46 4.22 16.48 -4.48
N GLY A 47 4.14 15.41 -5.27
CA GLY A 47 5.27 14.51 -5.48
C GLY A 47 5.23 13.25 -4.65
N ASP A 48 4.31 13.16 -3.70
CA ASP A 48 4.16 11.99 -2.85
C ASP A 48 3.39 10.88 -3.58
N VAL A 49 3.44 9.68 -2.99
CA VAL A 49 2.59 8.57 -3.39
C VAL A 49 1.71 8.23 -2.19
N GLU A 50 0.45 7.98 -2.45
CA GLU A 50 -0.48 7.54 -1.42
C GLU A 50 -1.03 6.17 -1.81
N ALA A 51 -1.15 5.28 -0.83
CA ALA A 51 -1.71 3.96 -1.06
C ALA A 51 -2.66 3.60 0.07
N LEU A 52 -3.68 2.84 -0.27
CA LEU A 52 -4.56 2.25 0.73
C LEU A 52 -4.49 0.76 0.54
N ALA A 53 -4.23 0.03 1.62
CA ALA A 53 -4.00 -1.40 1.55
C ALA A 53 -4.89 -2.12 2.56
N GLN A 54 -5.50 -3.20 2.12
CA GLN A 54 -6.43 -3.97 2.93
C GLN A 54 -6.05 -5.44 2.84
N GLY A 55 -5.94 -6.09 3.99
CA GLY A 55 -5.56 -7.49 4.06
C GLY A 55 -5.33 -7.94 5.48
N ASP A 56 -4.77 -9.14 5.63
CA ASP A 56 -4.39 -9.65 6.94
C ASP A 56 -3.18 -8.90 7.48
N LYS A 57 -3.07 -8.83 8.80
CA LYS A 57 -1.98 -8.11 9.43
C LYS A 57 -0.61 -8.59 8.96
N GLU A 58 -0.45 -9.90 8.86
CA GLU A 58 0.83 -10.49 8.46
C GLU A 58 1.18 -10.08 7.02
N ASP A 59 0.21 -10.14 6.12
CA ASP A 59 0.43 -9.75 4.74
C ASP A 59 0.71 -8.26 4.62
N LEU A 60 -0.01 -7.46 5.40
CA LEU A 60 0.20 -6.01 5.41
C LEU A 60 1.59 -5.65 5.93
N ASP A 61 2.07 -6.35 6.95
CA ASP A 61 3.41 -6.10 7.47
C ASP A 61 4.46 -6.36 6.40
N GLN A 62 4.33 -7.43 5.64
CA GLN A 62 5.25 -7.72 4.55
C GLN A 62 5.14 -6.67 3.44
N PHE A 63 3.91 -6.28 3.12
CA PHE A 63 3.65 -5.27 2.10
C PHE A 63 4.31 -3.94 2.47
N ILE A 64 4.11 -3.51 3.72
CA ILE A 64 4.69 -2.25 4.21
C ILE A 64 6.22 -2.29 4.12
N ALA A 65 6.82 -3.40 4.50
CA ALA A 65 8.27 -3.54 4.44
C ALA A 65 8.78 -3.42 3.00
N LYS A 66 8.07 -4.03 2.04
CA LYS A 66 8.45 -3.95 0.63
C LYS A 66 8.29 -2.55 0.08
N VAL A 67 7.18 -1.89 0.43
CA VAL A 67 6.92 -0.53 -0.04
C VAL A 67 7.96 0.43 0.52
N LYS A 68 8.32 0.25 1.78
CA LYS A 68 9.33 1.08 2.42
C LYS A 68 10.69 0.97 1.71
N GLN A 69 11.02 -0.22 1.24
CA GLN A 69 12.24 -0.45 0.50
C GLN A 69 12.17 0.20 -0.89
N GLY A 70 11.03 0.08 -1.56
CA GLY A 70 10.80 0.66 -2.88
C GLY A 70 11.56 -0.06 -3.99
N PRO A 71 11.27 0.29 -5.24
CA PRO A 71 11.99 -0.27 -6.38
C PRO A 71 13.36 0.39 -6.54
N ALA A 72 14.17 -0.17 -7.42
CA ALA A 72 15.45 0.42 -7.78
C ALA A 72 15.23 1.85 -8.27
N PHE A 73 16.17 2.73 -7.97
CA PHE A 73 16.15 4.14 -8.34
C PHE A 73 15.15 4.99 -7.59
N SER A 74 14.41 4.40 -6.65
CA SER A 74 13.55 5.17 -5.75
C SER A 74 14.31 5.50 -4.48
N ARG A 75 13.77 6.47 -3.73
CA ARG A 75 14.25 6.77 -2.38
C ARG A 75 13.03 7.12 -1.55
N VAL A 76 12.78 6.30 -0.53
CA VAL A 76 11.68 6.55 0.38
C VAL A 76 12.24 7.30 1.58
N ASP A 77 11.85 8.56 1.73
CA ASP A 77 12.31 9.39 2.85
C ASP A 77 11.45 9.14 4.09
N ASP A 78 10.14 9.14 3.91
CA ASP A 78 9.19 8.90 5.01
C ASP A 78 8.06 8.02 4.54
N LEU A 79 7.55 7.21 5.46
CA LEU A 79 6.38 6.38 5.25
C LEU A 79 5.48 6.57 6.46
N ILE A 80 4.34 7.22 6.25
CA ILE A 80 3.41 7.51 7.32
C ILE A 80 2.21 6.57 7.21
N LEU A 81 1.95 5.84 8.28
CA LEU A 81 0.88 4.85 8.32
C LEU A 81 -0.28 5.36 9.14
N ASN A 82 -1.49 5.25 8.61
CA ASN A 82 -2.71 5.52 9.34
C ASN A 82 -3.59 4.28 9.23
N TRP A 83 -3.74 3.58 10.34
CA TRP A 83 -4.61 2.40 10.38
C TRP A 83 -6.05 2.87 10.51
N GLU A 84 -6.92 2.29 9.70
CA GLU A 84 -8.32 2.71 9.61
C GLU A 84 -9.24 1.56 9.96
N ASN A 85 -10.43 1.88 10.42
CA ASN A 85 -11.48 0.89 10.56
C ASN A 85 -12.06 0.68 9.17
N GLY A 86 -11.75 -0.46 8.58
CA GLY A 86 -12.15 -0.73 7.21
C GLY A 86 -13.65 -0.80 7.05
N GLN A 87 -14.21 0.24 6.49
CA GLN A 87 -15.63 0.29 6.21
C GLN A 87 -15.93 -0.25 4.83
N GLU A 88 -15.00 -0.06 3.94
CA GLU A 88 -15.15 -0.39 2.54
C GLU A 88 -14.36 -1.65 2.23
N ASN A 89 -14.96 -2.54 1.47
CA ASN A 89 -14.28 -3.76 1.04
C ASN A 89 -13.80 -3.60 -0.39
N TYR A 90 -12.50 -3.72 -0.58
CA TYR A 90 -11.91 -3.65 -1.91
C TYR A 90 -11.78 -5.05 -2.47
N THR A 91 -12.02 -5.20 -3.77
CA THR A 91 -12.00 -6.50 -4.42
C THR A 91 -10.77 -6.69 -5.30
N SER A 92 -10.00 -5.63 -5.51
CA SER A 92 -8.78 -5.68 -6.30
C SER A 92 -7.83 -4.58 -5.84
N PHE A 93 -6.62 -4.57 -6.39
CA PHE A 93 -5.69 -3.48 -6.17
C PHE A 93 -5.55 -2.70 -7.47
N GLU A 94 -5.79 -1.39 -7.41
CA GLU A 94 -5.84 -0.54 -8.57
C GLU A 94 -4.76 0.53 -8.53
N ILE A 95 -4.26 0.88 -9.72
CA ILE A 95 -3.42 2.06 -9.87
C ILE A 95 -4.31 3.21 -10.34
N ASP A 96 -4.26 4.31 -9.62
CA ASP A 96 -4.96 5.54 -10.03
C ASP A 96 -4.01 6.46 -10.78
#